data_ddea0ddbd10e277d509d246a3ac5f241
#
_entry.id   ddea0ddbd10e277d509d246a3ac5f241
#
_cell.length_a   1.000
_cell.length_b   1.000
_cell.length_c   1.000
_cell.angle_alpha   90.00
_cell.angle_beta   90.00
_cell.angle_gamma   90.00
#
_symmetry.space_group_name_H-M   'P 1'
#
loop_
_entity.id
_entity.type
_entity.pdbx_description
1 polymer ?
#
loop_
_entity_poly.entity_id
_entity_poly.type
_entity_poly.pdbx_seq_one_letter_code
_entity_poly.pdbx_strand_id
1 'polypeptide(L)'
;PRTTEDTPRTGGDACGPVHPCSAMIAPMGSQDWNARGYVPHYDPVGAIQIVTFRTCDSLPAHVVEELASGLRTLPSSVQRDERERRTEDYLASGHGECLLGRRDIAVVVSSALKHYDGSRYHLIAWCIMPNHVHVVVKCVGGNALRTVVHGWKSFSATEANRRLGRSGRFWMPDYFDRVIRDDDHLWSAIEYVHANPD
;
A
#
# COMPACT_ATOMS: atom_id res chain seq x y z
N PRO A 1 18.16 -14.33 -44.72
CA PRO A 1 16.97 -14.08 -43.95
C PRO A 1 17.27 -14.27 -42.47
N ARG A 2 17.42 -13.18 -41.74
CA ARG A 2 17.57 -13.19 -40.28
C ARG A 2 16.23 -12.88 -39.73
N THR A 3 15.61 -13.85 -39.06
CA THR A 3 14.44 -13.64 -38.22
C THR A 3 14.87 -13.00 -36.90
N THR A 4 14.46 -11.77 -36.69
CA THR A 4 14.55 -11.10 -35.40
C THR A 4 13.42 -11.63 -34.52
N GLU A 5 13.74 -12.40 -33.48
CA GLU A 5 12.83 -12.77 -32.41
C GLU A 5 12.52 -11.52 -31.58
N ASP A 6 11.28 -11.10 -31.69
CA ASP A 6 10.70 -10.04 -30.89
C ASP A 6 10.36 -10.60 -29.50
N THR A 7 11.15 -10.25 -28.49
CA THR A 7 10.91 -10.65 -27.10
C THR A 7 9.78 -9.79 -26.54
N PRO A 8 8.65 -10.32 -26.09
CA PRO A 8 7.59 -9.51 -25.50
C PRO A 8 8.05 -8.94 -24.16
N ARG A 9 8.01 -7.61 -24.02
CA ARG A 9 8.19 -6.90 -22.76
C ARG A 9 7.08 -7.33 -21.79
N THR A 10 7.42 -8.15 -20.82
CA THR A 10 6.51 -8.63 -19.76
C THR A 10 6.53 -7.71 -18.55
N GLY A 11 6.01 -6.48 -18.70
CA GLY A 11 5.90 -5.51 -17.61
C GLY A 11 4.47 -5.17 -17.15
N GLY A 12 3.44 -5.87 -17.67
CA GLY A 12 2.06 -5.38 -17.61
C GLY A 12 1.20 -5.68 -16.36
N ASP A 13 1.64 -6.51 -15.43
CA ASP A 13 0.76 -7.02 -14.36
C ASP A 13 0.96 -6.41 -12.97
N ALA A 14 1.93 -5.50 -12.80
CA ALA A 14 2.25 -4.89 -11.50
C ALA A 14 1.41 -3.66 -11.17
N CYS A 15 0.77 -3.01 -12.18
CA CYS A 15 -0.07 -1.83 -12.00
C CYS A 15 -1.51 -2.09 -12.50
N GLY A 16 -2.51 -1.69 -11.71
CA GLY A 16 -3.93 -1.87 -12.03
C GLY A 16 -4.54 -0.70 -12.80
N PRO A 17 -5.66 -0.94 -13.52
CA PRO A 17 -6.35 0.10 -14.29
C PRO A 17 -7.01 1.14 -13.39
N VAL A 18 -7.10 2.37 -13.88
CA VAL A 18 -7.86 3.47 -13.24
C VAL A 18 -9.33 3.34 -13.59
N HIS A 19 -10.21 3.24 -12.59
CA HIS A 19 -11.65 3.36 -12.79
C HIS A 19 -12.09 4.79 -12.47
N PRO A 20 -12.81 5.48 -13.39
CA PRO A 20 -13.38 6.79 -13.11
C PRO A 20 -14.48 6.65 -12.05
N CYS A 21 -14.22 7.12 -10.84
CA CYS A 21 -15.21 7.17 -9.76
C CYS A 21 -15.49 8.63 -9.42
N SER A 22 -16.73 9.09 -9.56
CA SER A 22 -17.13 10.40 -9.07
C SER A 22 -16.97 10.44 -7.54
N ALA A 23 -15.96 11.16 -7.08
CA ALA A 23 -15.61 11.23 -5.67
C ALA A 23 -16.53 12.21 -4.94
N MET A 24 -17.45 11.71 -4.12
CA MET A 24 -18.07 12.51 -3.06
C MET A 24 -17.13 12.48 -1.84
N ILE A 25 -16.54 13.62 -1.51
CA ILE A 25 -15.68 13.82 -0.35
C ILE A 25 -16.57 14.05 0.88
N ALA A 26 -16.46 13.19 1.90
CA ALA A 26 -17.22 13.30 3.14
C ALA A 26 -16.57 14.26 4.15
N PRO A 27 -17.35 15.02 4.98
CA PRO A 27 -16.79 15.90 6.00
C PRO A 27 -16.13 15.14 7.16
N MET A 28 -15.07 15.71 7.75
CA MET A 28 -14.26 15.11 8.82
C MET A 28 -15.02 15.09 10.16
N GLY A 29 -15.22 13.89 10.75
CA GLY A 29 -15.81 13.66 12.06
C GLY A 29 -14.79 13.18 13.10
N SER A 30 -15.02 13.48 14.39
CA SER A 30 -14.09 13.15 15.50
C SER A 30 -14.07 11.69 15.94
N GLN A 31 -14.94 10.84 15.42
CA GLN A 31 -15.07 9.42 15.81
C GLN A 31 -14.25 8.44 14.93
N ASP A 32 -13.55 8.93 13.91
CA ASP A 32 -12.93 8.11 12.88
C ASP A 32 -11.45 7.77 13.17
N TRP A 33 -10.92 8.17 14.34
CA TRP A 33 -9.54 7.91 14.72
C TRP A 33 -9.37 6.60 15.50
N ASN A 34 -8.52 5.70 14.97
CA ASN A 34 -8.14 4.46 15.65
C ASN A 34 -6.63 4.40 15.86
N ALA A 35 -6.18 4.37 17.13
CA ALA A 35 -4.78 4.16 17.49
C ALA A 35 -4.59 2.72 17.96
N ARG A 36 -4.01 1.87 17.12
CA ARG A 36 -3.53 0.53 17.48
C ARG A 36 -2.17 0.33 16.81
N GLY A 37 -1.09 0.60 17.56
CA GLY A 37 0.27 0.55 17.05
C GLY A 37 0.94 1.91 17.05
N TYR A 38 1.99 2.08 16.23
CA TYR A 38 2.78 3.32 16.13
C TYR A 38 2.16 4.41 15.25
N VAL A 39 1.14 4.05 14.44
CA VAL A 39 0.52 4.97 13.49
C VAL A 39 -0.96 5.12 13.83
N PRO A 40 -1.45 6.34 14.11
CA PRO A 40 -2.89 6.60 14.22
C PRO A 40 -3.55 6.50 12.85
N HIS A 41 -4.65 5.74 12.76
CA HIS A 41 -5.44 5.56 11.55
C HIS A 41 -6.69 6.42 11.61
N TYR A 42 -7.01 7.08 10.49
CA TYR A 42 -8.23 7.85 10.32
C TYR A 42 -9.05 7.20 9.19
N ASP A 43 -10.17 6.58 9.55
CA ASP A 43 -11.00 5.76 8.65
C ASP A 43 -12.44 6.32 8.57
N PRO A 44 -12.64 7.50 7.93
CA PRO A 44 -13.97 8.05 7.74
C PRO A 44 -14.76 7.24 6.70
N VAL A 45 -16.04 7.01 6.99
CA VAL A 45 -16.93 6.22 6.12
C VAL A 45 -16.99 6.81 4.72
N GLY A 46 -16.67 6.01 3.71
CA GLY A 46 -16.76 6.39 2.31
C GLY A 46 -15.66 7.30 1.78
N ALA A 47 -14.64 7.60 2.59
CA ALA A 47 -13.47 8.33 2.12
C ALA A 47 -12.63 7.52 1.14
N ILE A 48 -11.97 8.23 0.22
CA ILE A 48 -10.89 7.66 -0.58
C ILE A 48 -9.61 7.80 0.23
N GLN A 49 -8.82 6.72 0.28
CA GLN A 49 -7.57 6.68 1.03
C GLN A 49 -6.45 6.10 0.19
N ILE A 50 -5.25 6.66 0.30
CA ILE A 50 -4.03 5.99 -0.13
C ILE A 50 -3.48 5.18 1.05
N VAL A 51 -3.11 3.94 0.79
CA VAL A 51 -2.63 2.98 1.78
C VAL A 51 -1.29 2.42 1.32
N THR A 52 -0.30 2.40 2.22
CA THR A 52 0.99 1.74 1.98
C THR A 52 1.21 0.67 3.05
N PHE A 53 1.47 -0.57 2.64
CA PHE A 53 1.85 -1.67 3.54
C PHE A 53 3.06 -2.43 2.99
N ARG A 54 3.92 -2.94 3.86
CA ARG A 54 5.24 -3.43 3.50
C ARG A 54 5.56 -4.80 4.08
N THR A 55 6.52 -5.51 3.50
CA THR A 55 7.06 -6.76 4.03
C THR A 55 7.76 -6.53 5.38
N CYS A 56 7.84 -7.57 6.21
CA CYS A 56 8.36 -7.45 7.58
C CYS A 56 9.86 -7.17 7.64
N ASP A 57 10.59 -7.47 6.59
CA ASP A 57 12.04 -7.34 6.45
C ASP A 57 12.47 -6.07 5.69
N SER A 58 11.53 -5.33 5.12
CA SER A 58 11.80 -4.14 4.29
C SER A 58 12.38 -2.95 5.07
N LEU A 59 12.21 -2.90 6.39
CA LEU A 59 12.73 -1.83 7.24
C LEU A 59 13.27 -2.45 8.55
N PRO A 60 14.59 -2.62 8.66
CA PRO A 60 15.24 -3.17 9.84
C PRO A 60 14.98 -2.34 11.11
N ALA A 61 15.01 -2.99 12.29
CA ALA A 61 14.70 -2.34 13.56
C ALA A 61 15.56 -1.10 13.85
N HIS A 62 16.87 -1.17 13.55
CA HIS A 62 17.77 -0.04 13.75
C HIS A 62 17.37 1.19 12.90
N VAL A 63 16.89 0.99 11.66
CA VAL A 63 16.41 2.07 10.82
C VAL A 63 15.12 2.67 11.38
N VAL A 64 14.22 1.85 11.91
CA VAL A 64 13.01 2.33 12.60
C VAL A 64 13.36 3.21 13.80
N GLU A 65 14.35 2.81 14.60
CA GLU A 65 14.84 3.58 15.76
C GLU A 65 15.52 4.89 15.32
N GLU A 66 16.32 4.85 14.27
CA GLU A 66 16.99 6.01 13.71
C GLU A 66 15.98 7.03 13.16
N LEU A 67 15.01 6.56 12.39
CA LEU A 67 13.90 7.39 11.89
C LEU A 67 13.11 8.00 13.06
N ALA A 68 12.78 7.21 14.08
CA ALA A 68 12.05 7.68 15.25
C ALA A 68 12.85 8.73 16.04
N SER A 69 14.16 8.55 16.21
CA SER A 69 15.02 9.51 16.92
C SER A 69 15.14 10.82 16.15
N GLY A 70 15.35 10.77 14.85
CA GLY A 70 15.42 11.95 13.99
C GLY A 70 14.14 12.75 13.88
N LEU A 71 12.98 12.13 14.19
CA LEU A 71 11.68 12.82 14.18
C LEU A 71 11.38 13.56 15.50
N ARG A 72 12.02 13.17 16.62
CA ARG A 72 11.76 13.79 17.94
C ARG A 72 12.08 15.28 18.00
N THR A 73 12.96 15.76 17.14
CA THR A 73 13.34 17.18 17.05
C THR A 73 12.38 18.02 16.24
N LEU A 74 11.43 17.38 15.54
CA LEU A 74 10.45 18.07 14.69
C LEU A 74 9.16 18.38 15.47
N PRO A 75 8.43 19.44 15.09
CA PRO A 75 7.09 19.70 15.63
C PRO A 75 6.18 18.48 15.40
N SER A 76 5.34 18.15 16.39
CA SER A 76 4.42 17.01 16.32
C SER A 76 3.47 17.04 15.10
N SER A 77 3.12 18.24 14.64
CA SER A 77 2.26 18.46 13.47
C SER A 77 2.85 17.94 12.15
N VAL A 78 4.19 17.87 12.03
CA VAL A 78 4.88 17.43 10.81
C VAL A 78 5.54 16.05 10.94
N GLN A 79 5.60 15.50 12.17
CA GLN A 79 6.29 14.22 12.41
C GLN A 79 5.69 13.06 11.63
N ARG A 80 4.37 13.03 11.44
CA ARG A 80 3.68 11.96 10.70
C ARG A 80 4.07 11.99 9.23
N ASP A 81 3.94 13.14 8.59
CA ASP A 81 4.23 13.30 7.17
C ASP A 81 5.71 13.06 6.87
N GLU A 82 6.59 13.55 7.73
CA GLU A 82 8.04 13.33 7.58
C GLU A 82 8.44 11.88 7.83
N ARG A 83 7.77 11.18 8.76
CA ARG A 83 7.98 9.74 8.97
C ARG A 83 7.56 8.96 7.73
N GLU A 84 6.39 9.26 7.17
CA GLU A 84 5.88 8.62 5.97
C GLU A 84 6.86 8.84 4.81
N ARG A 85 7.25 10.09 4.54
CA ARG A 85 8.20 10.45 3.49
C ARG A 85 9.55 9.70 3.63
N ARG A 86 10.18 9.74 4.81
CA ARG A 86 11.46 9.04 5.03
C ARG A 86 11.32 7.53 4.93
N THR A 87 10.19 6.98 5.35
CA THR A 87 9.91 5.55 5.20
C THR A 87 9.79 5.19 3.72
N GLU A 88 9.07 5.99 2.94
CA GLU A 88 8.95 5.80 1.48
C GLU A 88 10.31 5.88 0.79
N ASP A 89 11.12 6.90 1.07
CA ASP A 89 12.48 7.06 0.52
C ASP A 89 13.35 5.81 0.79
N TYR A 90 13.22 5.24 2.00
CA TYR A 90 13.93 4.02 2.37
C TYR A 90 13.40 2.78 1.63
N LEU A 91 12.08 2.64 1.53
CA LEU A 91 11.44 1.51 0.85
C LEU A 91 11.75 1.51 -0.65
N ALA A 92 11.77 2.69 -1.29
CA ALA A 92 12.13 2.87 -2.69
C ALA A 92 13.57 2.40 -3.00
N SER A 93 14.46 2.39 -1.99
CA SER A 93 15.83 1.86 -2.12
C SER A 93 15.89 0.32 -2.19
N GLY A 94 14.77 -0.40 -2.09
CA GLY A 94 14.67 -1.84 -2.33
C GLY A 94 15.34 -2.71 -1.26
N HIS A 95 15.20 -2.36 0.02
CA HIS A 95 15.75 -3.13 1.13
C HIS A 95 14.90 -4.36 1.47
N GLY A 96 15.56 -5.39 2.05
CA GLY A 96 14.97 -6.70 2.39
C GLY A 96 15.12 -7.72 1.27
N GLU A 97 14.41 -8.84 1.38
CA GLU A 97 14.45 -9.93 0.38
C GLU A 97 13.72 -9.58 -0.93
N CYS A 98 13.00 -8.46 -0.95
CA CYS A 98 12.25 -7.98 -2.13
C CYS A 98 11.32 -9.03 -2.76
N LEU A 99 10.67 -9.82 -1.92
CA LEU A 99 9.89 -11.00 -2.32
C LEU A 99 8.72 -10.69 -3.27
N LEU A 100 8.20 -9.47 -3.22
CA LEU A 100 7.11 -9.03 -4.10
C LEU A 100 7.59 -8.80 -5.54
N GLY A 101 8.90 -8.65 -5.78
CA GLY A 101 9.50 -8.65 -7.13
C GLY A 101 9.41 -9.99 -7.84
N ARG A 102 9.13 -11.09 -7.11
CA ARG A 102 8.84 -12.39 -7.71
C ARG A 102 7.42 -12.38 -8.29
N ARG A 103 7.28 -12.67 -9.57
CA ARG A 103 6.00 -12.67 -10.27
C ARG A 103 4.95 -13.57 -9.61
N ASP A 104 5.33 -14.76 -9.16
CA ASP A 104 4.43 -15.71 -8.49
C ASP A 104 3.86 -15.16 -7.18
N ILE A 105 4.63 -14.34 -6.45
CA ILE A 105 4.21 -13.67 -5.22
C ILE A 105 3.38 -12.42 -5.53
N ALA A 106 3.82 -11.59 -6.50
CA ALA A 106 3.06 -10.42 -6.92
C ALA A 106 1.64 -10.77 -7.39
N VAL A 107 1.47 -11.87 -8.14
CA VAL A 107 0.15 -12.39 -8.56
C VAL A 107 -0.74 -12.72 -7.37
N VAL A 108 -0.20 -13.30 -6.29
CA VAL A 108 -0.97 -13.56 -5.05
C VAL A 108 -1.50 -12.28 -4.44
N VAL A 109 -0.62 -11.27 -4.32
CA VAL A 109 -1.01 -9.97 -3.76
C VAL A 109 -2.05 -9.28 -4.65
N SER A 110 -1.81 -9.23 -5.96
CA SER A 110 -2.77 -8.68 -6.94
C SER A 110 -4.14 -9.35 -6.85
N SER A 111 -4.18 -10.69 -6.73
CA SER A 111 -5.41 -11.45 -6.57
C SER A 111 -6.14 -11.08 -5.27
N ALA A 112 -5.39 -10.90 -4.16
CA ALA A 112 -5.97 -10.47 -2.89
C ALA A 112 -6.61 -9.08 -2.99
N LEU A 113 -5.92 -8.13 -3.65
CA LEU A 113 -6.42 -6.77 -3.85
C LEU A 113 -7.69 -6.73 -4.70
N LYS A 114 -7.80 -7.58 -5.72
CA LYS A 114 -8.94 -7.60 -6.65
C LYS A 114 -10.14 -8.40 -6.13
N HIS A 115 -9.96 -9.28 -5.14
CA HIS A 115 -10.97 -10.28 -4.78
C HIS A 115 -12.34 -9.71 -4.38
N TYR A 116 -12.38 -8.61 -3.64
CA TYR A 116 -13.61 -7.97 -3.19
C TYR A 116 -13.82 -6.58 -3.81
N ASP A 117 -13.12 -6.28 -4.90
CA ASP A 117 -13.34 -5.05 -5.66
C ASP A 117 -14.78 -4.99 -6.20
N GLY A 118 -15.40 -3.82 -6.10
CA GLY A 118 -16.82 -3.61 -6.45
C GLY A 118 -17.82 -4.09 -5.40
N SER A 119 -17.42 -4.86 -4.36
CA SER A 119 -18.32 -5.37 -3.32
C SER A 119 -18.05 -4.82 -1.92
N ARG A 120 -16.79 -4.84 -1.46
CA ARG A 120 -16.39 -4.30 -0.15
C ARG A 120 -15.66 -2.97 -0.26
N TYR A 121 -15.07 -2.70 -1.39
CA TYR A 121 -14.33 -1.49 -1.72
C TYR A 121 -14.30 -1.29 -3.24
N HIS A 122 -13.93 -0.10 -3.66
CA HIS A 122 -13.51 0.19 -5.03
C HIS A 122 -12.00 0.39 -5.04
N LEU A 123 -11.31 -0.47 -5.79
CA LEU A 123 -9.88 -0.40 -6.02
C LEU A 123 -9.62 0.61 -7.16
N ILE A 124 -9.10 1.80 -6.83
CA ILE A 124 -8.95 2.91 -7.79
C ILE A 124 -7.62 2.79 -8.53
N ALA A 125 -6.52 2.68 -7.79
CA ALA A 125 -5.19 2.45 -8.33
C ALA A 125 -4.36 1.62 -7.35
N TRP A 126 -3.39 0.87 -7.84
CA TRP A 126 -2.47 0.10 -7.00
C TRP A 126 -1.19 -0.22 -7.73
N CYS A 127 -0.11 -0.37 -6.98
CA CYS A 127 1.20 -0.80 -7.45
C CYS A 127 1.84 -1.74 -6.43
N ILE A 128 2.47 -2.81 -6.93
CA ILE A 128 3.23 -3.76 -6.11
C ILE A 128 4.71 -3.53 -6.38
N MET A 129 5.37 -2.89 -5.42
CA MET A 129 6.81 -2.67 -5.39
C MET A 129 7.53 -3.91 -4.85
N PRO A 130 8.84 -4.06 -5.02
CA PRO A 130 9.57 -5.27 -4.59
C PRO A 130 9.42 -5.62 -3.11
N ASN A 131 9.14 -4.66 -2.22
CA ASN A 131 9.08 -4.85 -0.77
C ASN A 131 7.88 -4.17 -0.09
N HIS A 132 7.01 -3.48 -0.83
CA HIS A 132 5.81 -2.82 -0.33
C HIS A 132 4.73 -2.69 -1.40
N VAL A 133 3.55 -2.21 -1.02
CA VAL A 133 2.39 -2.05 -1.90
C VAL A 133 1.73 -0.70 -1.63
N HIS A 134 1.42 0.03 -2.69
CA HIS A 134 0.57 1.22 -2.65
C HIS A 134 -0.81 0.90 -3.20
N VAL A 135 -1.85 1.39 -2.54
CA VAL A 135 -3.24 1.20 -2.95
C VAL A 135 -4.03 2.48 -2.75
N VAL A 136 -4.73 2.95 -3.78
CA VAL A 136 -5.76 3.98 -3.66
C VAL A 136 -7.11 3.26 -3.66
N VAL A 137 -7.86 3.40 -2.57
CA VAL A 137 -9.06 2.61 -2.32
C VAL A 137 -10.17 3.43 -1.67
N LYS A 138 -11.43 3.09 -2.00
CA LYS A 138 -12.63 3.61 -1.33
C LYS A 138 -13.40 2.45 -0.74
N CYS A 139 -13.49 2.36 0.57
CA CYS A 139 -14.32 1.36 1.24
C CYS A 139 -15.81 1.66 1.04
N VAL A 140 -16.64 0.62 0.84
CA VAL A 140 -18.08 0.72 0.62
C VAL A 140 -18.85 -0.26 1.49
N GLY A 141 -20.16 -0.08 1.62
CA GLY A 141 -21.03 -0.99 2.38
C GLY A 141 -20.71 -1.06 3.87
N GLY A 142 -20.16 0.01 4.48
CA GLY A 142 -19.79 0.03 5.89
C GLY A 142 -18.55 -0.81 6.25
N ASN A 143 -17.79 -1.27 5.27
CA ASN A 143 -16.53 -1.98 5.52
C ASN A 143 -15.46 -1.00 5.99
N ALA A 144 -14.85 -1.29 7.14
CA ALA A 144 -13.73 -0.52 7.67
C ALA A 144 -12.44 -0.84 6.91
N LEU A 145 -11.63 0.17 6.59
CA LEU A 145 -10.35 0.01 5.89
C LEU A 145 -9.46 -1.02 6.57
N ARG A 146 -9.36 -0.98 7.91
CA ARG A 146 -8.57 -1.95 8.68
C ARG A 146 -8.94 -3.41 8.38
N THR A 147 -10.24 -3.70 8.21
CA THR A 147 -10.72 -5.05 7.91
C THR A 147 -10.35 -5.46 6.50
N VAL A 148 -10.44 -4.54 5.56
CA VAL A 148 -10.05 -4.73 4.16
C VAL A 148 -8.55 -5.01 4.06
N VAL A 149 -7.71 -4.14 4.65
CA VAL A 149 -6.24 -4.29 4.65
C VAL A 149 -5.82 -5.58 5.38
N HIS A 150 -6.47 -5.92 6.50
CA HIS A 150 -6.23 -7.18 7.20
C HIS A 150 -6.53 -8.38 6.29
N GLY A 151 -7.61 -8.36 5.55
CA GLY A 151 -7.96 -9.41 4.58
C GLY A 151 -6.90 -9.58 3.50
N TRP A 152 -6.45 -8.49 2.88
CA TRP A 152 -5.37 -8.51 1.87
C TRP A 152 -4.09 -9.13 2.43
N LYS A 153 -3.66 -8.64 3.60
CA LYS A 153 -2.41 -9.09 4.25
C LYS A 153 -2.49 -10.54 4.72
N SER A 154 -3.61 -10.96 5.33
CA SER A 154 -3.77 -12.31 5.86
C SER A 154 -3.76 -13.35 4.73
N PHE A 155 -4.59 -13.15 3.70
CA PHE A 155 -4.65 -14.08 2.57
C PHE A 155 -3.32 -14.16 1.83
N SER A 156 -2.76 -13.00 1.46
CA SER A 156 -1.51 -12.98 0.69
C SER A 156 -0.31 -13.50 1.47
N ALA A 157 -0.23 -13.27 2.79
CA ALA A 157 0.82 -13.83 3.63
C ALA A 157 0.76 -15.37 3.68
N THR A 158 -0.44 -15.94 3.86
CA THR A 158 -0.63 -17.40 3.90
C THR A 158 -0.22 -18.04 2.60
N GLU A 159 -0.69 -17.52 1.48
CA GLU A 159 -0.41 -18.08 0.17
C GLU A 159 1.05 -17.83 -0.27
N ALA A 160 1.61 -16.66 0.02
CA ALA A 160 3.02 -16.36 -0.26
C ALA A 160 3.95 -17.30 0.53
N ASN A 161 3.73 -17.45 1.84
CA ASN A 161 4.51 -18.35 2.68
C ASN A 161 4.42 -19.80 2.20
N ARG A 162 3.24 -20.26 1.78
CA ARG A 162 3.05 -21.60 1.19
C ARG A 162 3.89 -21.77 -0.07
N ARG A 163 3.90 -20.80 -0.99
CA ARG A 163 4.69 -20.84 -2.25
C ARG A 163 6.19 -20.78 -1.98
N LEU A 164 6.59 -20.04 -0.96
CA LEU A 164 8.00 -19.88 -0.58
C LEU A 164 8.53 -21.05 0.28
N GLY A 165 7.66 -21.99 0.72
CA GLY A 165 8.03 -23.07 1.61
C GLY A 165 8.49 -22.58 2.99
N ARG A 166 7.97 -21.42 3.45
CA ARG A 166 8.36 -20.81 4.73
C ARG A 166 7.14 -20.54 5.62
N SER A 167 7.39 -20.23 6.88
CA SER A 167 6.40 -19.83 7.87
C SER A 167 6.81 -18.51 8.53
N GLY A 168 5.91 -17.96 9.35
CA GLY A 168 6.17 -16.72 10.07
C GLY A 168 5.57 -15.49 9.42
N ARG A 169 6.04 -14.34 9.88
CA ARG A 169 5.48 -13.06 9.46
C ARG A 169 5.95 -12.71 8.06
N PHE A 170 5.00 -12.38 7.18
CA PHE A 170 5.26 -11.89 5.83
C PHE A 170 5.17 -10.36 5.77
N TRP A 171 4.10 -9.78 6.32
CA TRP A 171 3.86 -8.34 6.36
C TRP A 171 4.20 -7.74 7.73
N MET A 172 4.63 -6.48 7.74
CA MET A 172 4.62 -5.71 8.98
C MET A 172 3.19 -5.60 9.51
N PRO A 173 2.96 -5.60 10.84
CA PRO A 173 1.62 -5.51 11.42
C PRO A 173 0.89 -4.25 10.98
N ASP A 174 1.58 -3.12 10.97
CA ASP A 174 1.06 -1.80 10.68
C ASP A 174 1.04 -1.46 9.19
N TYR A 175 0.36 -0.38 8.83
CA TYR A 175 0.32 0.21 7.50
C TYR A 175 0.19 1.72 7.63
N PHE A 176 0.51 2.48 6.59
CA PHE A 176 0.23 3.90 6.50
C PHE A 176 -1.06 4.11 5.71
N ASP A 177 -1.87 5.08 6.14
CA ASP A 177 -3.07 5.50 5.44
C ASP A 177 -3.17 7.02 5.46
N ARG A 178 -3.63 7.59 4.35
CA ARG A 178 -3.90 9.02 4.22
C ARG A 178 -5.20 9.23 3.47
N VAL A 179 -6.09 10.04 4.04
CA VAL A 179 -7.34 10.43 3.36
C VAL A 179 -7.04 11.38 2.21
N ILE A 180 -7.62 11.11 1.07
CA ILE A 180 -7.64 11.97 -0.10
C ILE A 180 -8.66 13.08 0.15
N ARG A 181 -8.25 14.34 0.01
CA ARG A 181 -9.03 15.50 0.45
C ARG A 181 -9.81 16.17 -0.67
N ASP A 182 -9.31 16.08 -1.89
CA ASP A 182 -9.85 16.74 -3.08
C ASP A 182 -9.41 16.00 -4.35
N ASP A 183 -9.90 16.43 -5.50
CA ASP A 183 -9.63 15.80 -6.77
C ASP A 183 -8.16 15.96 -7.20
N ASP A 184 -7.51 17.09 -6.93
CA ASP A 184 -6.09 17.29 -7.24
C ASP A 184 -5.21 16.32 -6.45
N HIS A 185 -5.53 16.13 -5.15
CA HIS A 185 -4.87 15.15 -4.32
C HIS A 185 -5.12 13.70 -4.81
N LEU A 186 -6.33 13.41 -5.30
CA LEU A 186 -6.65 12.10 -5.89
C LEU A 186 -5.81 11.83 -7.13
N TRP A 187 -5.76 12.78 -8.06
CA TRP A 187 -4.96 12.64 -9.27
C TRP A 187 -3.48 12.50 -8.97
N SER A 188 -2.94 13.31 -8.05
CA SER A 188 -1.54 13.19 -7.60
C SER A 188 -1.25 11.81 -6.99
N ALA A 189 -2.17 11.26 -6.20
CA ALA A 189 -2.02 9.93 -5.62
C ALA A 189 -2.05 8.82 -6.68
N ILE A 190 -2.92 8.93 -7.68
CA ILE A 190 -3.00 7.98 -8.79
C ILE A 190 -1.72 8.03 -9.64
N GLU A 191 -1.26 9.23 -10.00
CA GLU A 191 -0.01 9.42 -10.75
C GLU A 191 1.19 8.86 -9.98
N TYR A 192 1.27 9.15 -8.68
CA TYR A 192 2.31 8.60 -7.81
C TYR A 192 2.33 7.07 -7.82
N VAL A 193 1.15 6.42 -7.70
CA VAL A 193 1.03 4.96 -7.73
C VAL A 193 1.46 4.40 -9.08
N HIS A 194 1.14 5.06 -10.19
CA HIS A 194 1.49 4.61 -11.54
C HIS A 194 2.94 4.85 -11.90
N ALA A 195 3.58 5.89 -11.36
CA ALA A 195 4.99 6.19 -11.60
C ALA A 195 5.96 5.29 -10.82
N ASN A 196 5.47 4.61 -9.77
CA ASN A 196 6.30 3.81 -8.86
C ASN A 196 6.87 2.49 -9.44
N PRO A 197 6.36 1.86 -10.52
CA PRO A 197 6.96 0.64 -11.09
C PRO A 197 8.22 0.89 -11.92
N ASP A 198 8.57 2.13 -12.22
CA ASP A 198 9.76 2.52 -13.00
C ASP A 198 11.02 2.71 -12.06
#